data_b307e20d86f221043b1e7e967cfcd9d0
#
_entry.id   b307e20d86f221043b1e7e967cfcd9d0
#
_cell.length_a   1.000
_cell.length_b   1.000
_cell.length_c   1.000
_cell.angle_alpha   90.00
_cell.angle_beta   90.00
_cell.angle_gamma   90.00
#
_symmetry.space_group_name_H-M   'P 1'
#
loop_
_entity.id
_entity.type
_entity.pdbx_description
1 polymer ?
#
loop_
_entity_poly.entity_id
_entity_poly.type
_entity_poly.pdbx_seq_one_letter_code
_entity_poly.pdbx_strand_id
1 'polypeptide(L)'
;GEALSSIAAVSQVELITKTPSAISGNRYVIEGGMEHSLEELGAPEGTTFLVRNLFYNTPARSKFLKSDSTEANYIHTLMEQLALSHPEISFKYIQNKQVKLHTSGNYSVRDVIYSVYGRDIAKALLEVEWENSFMKITGFVGKPEIARGNRSFENYYINGRYVKNNIITKAIENAYKGFLMQHKFPFVSLRMEMEGNDLDVNVHPAKREVRFAREQEVYDAVYDTVHAALTRREMIPKVTLGTDAPVKKEAKETVKSAAVPEPFEQKRREQIYKAEAAKSLVRESPVFTPLEETFFEGTLKKNQKLDEAKSRQAAVPPSKPEKEPEEKPGIK
;
A
#
# COMPACT_ATOMS: atom_id res chain seq x y z
N GLY A 1 -12.02 -18.49 15.54
CA GLY A 1 -12.41 -18.05 14.22
C GLY A 1 -12.19 -19.13 13.18
N GLU A 2 -12.90 -19.08 12.08
CA GLU A 2 -12.89 -20.11 11.03
C GLU A 2 -11.62 -20.06 10.16
N ALA A 3 -10.87 -18.95 10.17
CA ALA A 3 -9.74 -18.74 9.27
C ALA A 3 -8.60 -19.73 9.52
N LEU A 4 -8.23 -19.97 10.78
CA LEU A 4 -7.09 -20.86 11.09
C LEU A 4 -7.38 -22.31 10.73
N SER A 5 -8.59 -22.80 10.99
CA SER A 5 -9.01 -24.15 10.59
C SER A 5 -9.01 -24.32 9.07
N SER A 6 -9.47 -23.30 8.33
CA SER A 6 -9.43 -23.30 6.86
C SER A 6 -8.00 -23.28 6.30
N ILE A 7 -7.07 -22.54 6.92
CA ILE A 7 -5.66 -22.52 6.56
C ILE A 7 -5.03 -23.88 6.85
N ALA A 8 -5.26 -24.43 8.05
CA ALA A 8 -4.71 -25.73 8.45
C ALA A 8 -5.16 -26.88 7.54
N ALA A 9 -6.39 -26.82 7.01
CA ALA A 9 -6.91 -27.83 6.09
C ALA A 9 -6.18 -27.86 4.74
N VAL A 10 -5.50 -26.80 4.32
CA VAL A 10 -4.88 -26.66 3.00
C VAL A 10 -3.39 -26.35 3.03
N SER A 11 -2.77 -26.44 4.20
CA SER A 11 -1.35 -26.12 4.40
C SER A 11 -0.73 -26.98 5.50
N GLN A 12 0.56 -26.81 5.71
CA GLN A 12 1.30 -27.33 6.84
C GLN A 12 1.47 -26.21 7.86
N VAL A 13 0.86 -26.34 9.03
CA VAL A 13 0.86 -25.33 10.09
C VAL A 13 1.59 -25.85 11.31
N GLU A 14 2.50 -25.01 11.81
CA GLU A 14 3.17 -25.19 13.10
C GLU A 14 2.83 -23.97 13.97
N LEU A 15 2.23 -24.23 15.13
CA LEU A 15 1.87 -23.25 16.13
C LEU A 15 2.77 -23.44 17.36
N ILE A 16 3.49 -22.38 17.74
CA ILE A 16 4.27 -22.36 18.97
C ILE A 16 3.70 -21.26 19.83
N THR A 17 3.28 -21.59 21.05
CA THR A 17 2.66 -20.60 21.94
C THR A 17 3.04 -20.80 23.39
N LYS A 18 3.21 -19.70 24.13
CA LYS A 18 3.46 -19.69 25.56
C LYS A 18 2.77 -18.48 26.19
N THR A 19 2.05 -18.69 27.26
CA THR A 19 1.48 -17.61 28.07
C THR A 19 2.52 -17.04 29.03
N PRO A 20 2.39 -15.78 29.49
CA PRO A 20 3.35 -15.17 30.44
C PRO A 20 3.50 -15.95 31.74
N SER A 21 2.43 -16.62 32.21
CA SER A 21 2.40 -17.37 33.48
C SER A 21 2.90 -18.81 33.36
N ALA A 22 3.09 -19.34 32.14
CA ALA A 22 3.52 -20.73 31.94
C ALA A 22 5.04 -20.88 32.01
N ILE A 23 5.52 -22.00 32.55
CA ILE A 23 6.95 -22.34 32.58
C ILE A 23 7.40 -22.83 31.19
N SER A 24 6.61 -23.70 30.57
CA SER A 24 6.83 -24.25 29.21
C SER A 24 5.82 -23.70 28.22
N GLY A 25 6.17 -23.71 26.94
CA GLY A 25 5.24 -23.47 25.83
C GLY A 25 4.80 -24.79 25.21
N ASN A 26 3.88 -24.68 24.25
CA ASN A 26 3.40 -25.81 23.46
C ASN A 26 3.70 -25.59 21.99
N ARG A 27 4.10 -26.68 21.31
CA ARG A 27 4.25 -26.77 19.87
C ARG A 27 3.20 -27.72 19.33
N TYR A 28 2.37 -27.22 18.44
CA TYR A 28 1.31 -27.98 17.79
C TYR A 28 1.55 -28.01 16.28
N VAL A 29 1.54 -29.20 15.69
CA VAL A 29 1.76 -29.41 14.25
C VAL A 29 0.52 -30.06 13.63
N ILE A 30 -0.02 -29.42 12.59
CA ILE A 30 -1.18 -29.91 11.84
C ILE A 30 -0.89 -29.78 10.34
N GLU A 31 -1.18 -30.81 9.56
CA GLU A 31 -0.95 -30.85 8.11
C GLU A 31 -2.20 -31.32 7.37
N GLY A 32 -2.72 -30.50 6.45
CA GLY A 32 -3.92 -30.84 5.68
C GLY A 32 -5.15 -31.15 6.52
N GLY A 33 -5.24 -30.56 7.72
CA GLY A 33 -6.31 -30.82 8.68
C GLY A 33 -6.09 -32.04 9.59
N MET A 34 -4.97 -32.76 9.47
CA MET A 34 -4.61 -33.90 10.31
C MET A 34 -3.60 -33.46 11.37
N GLU A 35 -3.90 -33.74 12.64
CA GLU A 35 -2.99 -33.50 13.75
C GLU A 35 -1.80 -34.47 13.68
N HIS A 36 -0.59 -33.94 13.78
CA HIS A 36 0.65 -34.71 13.79
C HIS A 36 1.27 -34.82 15.17
N SER A 37 1.43 -33.70 15.86
CA SER A 37 2.02 -33.71 17.20
C SER A 37 1.55 -32.53 18.05
N LEU A 38 1.55 -32.75 19.37
CA LEU A 38 1.44 -31.73 20.40
C LEU A 38 2.54 -32.02 21.43
N GLU A 39 3.50 -31.11 21.53
CA GLU A 39 4.72 -31.29 22.33
C GLU A 39 4.92 -30.08 23.24
N GLU A 40 5.44 -30.31 24.46
CA GLU A 40 5.94 -29.24 25.31
C GLU A 40 7.36 -28.85 24.90
N LEU A 41 7.66 -27.54 24.85
CA LEU A 41 8.99 -27.04 24.60
C LEU A 41 9.25 -25.70 25.30
N GLY A 42 10.54 -25.34 25.42
CA GLY A 42 10.95 -24.00 25.84
C GLY A 42 10.68 -22.99 24.70
N ALA A 43 9.79 -22.04 24.94
CA ALA A 43 9.44 -20.99 23.98
C ALA A 43 9.45 -19.60 24.64
N PRO A 44 9.68 -18.50 23.90
CA PRO A 44 9.40 -17.15 24.39
C PRO A 44 7.89 -16.95 24.57
N GLU A 45 7.54 -15.97 25.39
CA GLU A 45 6.14 -15.54 25.51
C GLU A 45 5.56 -15.07 24.18
N GLY A 46 4.29 -15.38 23.94
CA GLY A 46 3.58 -15.02 22.73
C GLY A 46 3.22 -16.23 21.87
N THR A 47 2.88 -15.94 20.61
CA THR A 47 2.41 -16.96 19.67
C THR A 47 3.11 -16.81 18.32
N THR A 48 3.64 -17.91 17.80
CA THR A 48 4.25 -17.99 16.47
C THR A 48 3.45 -18.95 15.61
N PHE A 49 2.99 -18.48 14.46
CA PHE A 49 2.40 -19.31 13.41
C PHE A 49 3.36 -19.45 12.25
N LEU A 50 3.64 -20.68 11.85
CA LEU A 50 4.41 -21.00 10.67
C LEU A 50 3.49 -21.74 9.70
N VAL A 51 3.18 -21.11 8.58
CA VAL A 51 2.34 -21.70 7.53
C VAL A 51 3.22 -21.95 6.32
N ARG A 52 3.32 -23.23 5.93
CA ARG A 52 4.16 -23.66 4.81
C ARG A 52 3.32 -24.41 3.77
N ASN A 53 3.79 -24.41 2.52
CA ASN A 53 3.23 -25.20 1.44
C ASN A 53 1.71 -25.00 1.26
N LEU A 54 1.28 -23.72 1.26
CA LEU A 54 -0.13 -23.35 1.06
C LEU A 54 -0.67 -23.97 -0.23
N PHE A 55 -1.84 -24.64 -0.13
CA PHE A 55 -2.52 -25.36 -1.21
C PHE A 55 -1.79 -26.60 -1.75
N TYR A 56 -0.85 -27.18 -1.01
CA TYR A 56 -0.12 -28.39 -1.44
C TYR A 56 -1.05 -29.58 -1.77
N ASN A 57 -2.14 -29.72 -1.03
CA ASN A 57 -3.16 -30.78 -1.18
C ASN A 57 -4.37 -30.33 -2.01
N THR A 58 -4.39 -29.11 -2.53
CA THR A 58 -5.49 -28.55 -3.33
C THR A 58 -4.97 -27.86 -4.61
N PRO A 59 -4.49 -28.64 -5.61
CA PRO A 59 -3.87 -28.11 -6.83
C PRO A 59 -4.77 -27.15 -7.61
N ALA A 60 -6.09 -27.35 -7.58
CA ALA A 60 -7.05 -26.44 -8.22
C ALA A 60 -7.00 -25.04 -7.60
N ARG A 61 -6.89 -24.92 -6.26
CA ARG A 61 -6.76 -23.63 -5.57
C ARG A 61 -5.40 -22.99 -5.82
N SER A 62 -4.32 -23.77 -5.84
CA SER A 62 -2.98 -23.28 -6.16
C SER A 62 -2.90 -22.55 -7.50
N LYS A 63 -3.67 -23.01 -8.53
CA LYS A 63 -3.74 -22.37 -9.85
C LYS A 63 -4.39 -20.96 -9.85
N PHE A 64 -5.15 -20.61 -8.82
CA PHE A 64 -5.76 -19.29 -8.68
C PHE A 64 -4.84 -18.26 -8.05
N LEU A 65 -3.71 -18.66 -7.45
CA LEU A 65 -2.70 -17.74 -6.96
C LEU A 65 -2.15 -16.92 -8.13
N LYS A 66 -2.00 -15.64 -7.89
CA LYS A 66 -1.33 -14.73 -8.82
C LYS A 66 0.20 -14.93 -8.75
N SER A 67 0.94 -14.09 -9.46
CA SER A 67 2.40 -14.09 -9.31
C SER A 67 2.80 -13.69 -7.88
N ASP A 68 3.95 -14.18 -7.41
CA ASP A 68 4.47 -13.89 -6.07
C ASP A 68 4.54 -12.39 -5.78
N SER A 69 4.89 -11.57 -6.78
CA SER A 69 4.92 -10.11 -6.65
C SER A 69 3.53 -9.51 -6.46
N THR A 70 2.52 -10.07 -7.13
CA THR A 70 1.13 -9.60 -7.00
C THR A 70 0.56 -9.96 -5.62
N GLU A 71 0.76 -11.21 -5.18
CA GLU A 71 0.33 -11.66 -3.85
C GLU A 71 1.03 -10.86 -2.75
N ALA A 72 2.34 -10.64 -2.88
CA ALA A 72 3.10 -9.82 -1.95
C ALA A 72 2.59 -8.37 -1.86
N ASN A 73 2.17 -7.77 -2.98
CA ASN A 73 1.56 -6.44 -2.98
C ASN A 73 0.20 -6.42 -2.27
N TYR A 74 -0.62 -7.46 -2.42
CA TYR A 74 -1.88 -7.59 -1.67
C TYR A 74 -1.64 -7.70 -0.17
N ILE A 75 -0.65 -8.52 0.24
CA ILE A 75 -0.26 -8.64 1.65
C ILE A 75 0.25 -7.31 2.19
N HIS A 76 1.11 -6.63 1.42
CA HIS A 76 1.65 -5.32 1.82
C HIS A 76 0.53 -4.30 2.06
N THR A 77 -0.39 -4.16 1.11
CA THR A 77 -1.55 -3.26 1.25
C THR A 77 -2.42 -3.62 2.47
N LEU A 78 -2.62 -4.93 2.73
CA LEU A 78 -3.35 -5.37 3.91
C LEU A 78 -2.62 -4.98 5.20
N MET A 79 -1.28 -5.13 5.25
CA MET A 79 -0.46 -4.74 6.39
C MET A 79 -0.49 -3.23 6.64
N GLU A 80 -0.47 -2.40 5.56
CA GLU A 80 -0.65 -0.95 5.66
C GLU A 80 -2.02 -0.60 6.27
N GLN A 81 -3.09 -1.24 5.78
CA GLN A 81 -4.44 -1.03 6.29
C GLN A 81 -4.59 -1.42 7.76
N LEU A 82 -4.00 -2.56 8.16
CA LEU A 82 -4.01 -2.99 9.57
C LEU A 82 -3.22 -2.04 10.46
N ALA A 83 -2.05 -1.59 10.02
CA ALA A 83 -1.23 -0.66 10.79
C ALA A 83 -1.94 0.70 11.00
N LEU A 84 -2.61 1.22 9.97
CA LEU A 84 -3.40 2.44 10.07
C LEU A 84 -4.65 2.28 10.95
N SER A 85 -5.23 1.07 10.96
CA SER A 85 -6.39 0.74 11.80
C SER A 85 -6.02 0.63 13.28
N HIS A 86 -4.81 0.13 13.59
CA HIS A 86 -4.34 -0.20 14.92
C HIS A 86 -3.01 0.49 15.24
N PRO A 87 -2.99 1.81 15.42
CA PRO A 87 -1.76 2.56 15.72
C PRO A 87 -1.17 2.22 17.09
N GLU A 88 -1.93 1.56 17.97
CA GLU A 88 -1.50 1.03 19.27
C GLU A 88 -0.66 -0.24 19.15
N ILE A 89 -0.64 -0.89 17.97
CA ILE A 89 0.11 -2.13 17.73
C ILE A 89 1.37 -1.82 16.90
N SER A 90 2.49 -2.36 17.37
CA SER A 90 3.73 -2.36 16.58
C SER A 90 3.69 -3.48 15.54
N PHE A 91 3.65 -3.12 14.27
CA PHE A 91 3.69 -4.04 13.13
C PHE A 91 5.09 -4.08 12.53
N LYS A 92 5.57 -5.28 12.22
CA LYS A 92 6.78 -5.47 11.44
C LYS A 92 6.50 -6.48 10.31
N TYR A 93 6.50 -5.99 9.07
CA TYR A 93 6.32 -6.82 7.88
C TYR A 93 7.65 -7.03 7.16
N ILE A 94 8.00 -8.28 6.96
CA ILE A 94 9.25 -8.68 6.31
C ILE A 94 8.91 -9.50 5.07
N GLN A 95 9.47 -9.10 3.92
CA GLN A 95 9.34 -9.81 2.64
C GLN A 95 10.74 -10.08 2.09
N ASN A 96 11.03 -11.33 1.74
CA ASN A 96 12.35 -11.74 1.21
C ASN A 96 13.51 -11.23 2.07
N LYS A 97 13.41 -11.42 3.40
CA LYS A 97 14.39 -10.97 4.41
C LYS A 97 14.57 -9.44 4.51
N GLN A 98 13.77 -8.64 3.80
CA GLN A 98 13.78 -7.17 3.88
C GLN A 98 12.58 -6.67 4.66
N VAL A 99 12.81 -5.76 5.59
CA VAL A 99 11.74 -5.06 6.31
C VAL A 99 11.06 -4.09 5.34
N LYS A 100 9.78 -4.31 5.07
CA LYS A 100 8.96 -3.46 4.18
C LYS A 100 8.09 -2.48 4.94
N LEU A 101 7.66 -2.84 6.15
CA LEU A 101 6.90 -1.96 7.04
C LEU A 101 7.36 -2.20 8.48
N HIS A 102 7.51 -1.12 9.24
CA HIS A 102 7.72 -1.19 10.68
C HIS A 102 7.06 0.02 11.35
N THR A 103 6.14 -0.21 12.28
CA THR A 103 5.45 0.82 13.07
C THR A 103 5.79 0.69 14.54
N SER A 104 5.70 1.80 15.27
CA SER A 104 6.12 1.88 16.67
C SER A 104 5.09 1.37 17.68
N GLY A 105 3.79 1.39 17.33
CA GLY A 105 2.72 1.05 18.30
C GLY A 105 2.51 2.13 19.37
N ASN A 106 2.75 3.39 19.05
CA ASN A 106 2.73 4.53 19.97
C ASN A 106 1.40 5.31 19.96
N TYR A 107 0.31 4.72 19.44
CA TYR A 107 -1.01 5.36 19.26
C TYR A 107 -1.05 6.52 18.27
N SER A 108 0.08 6.91 17.64
CA SER A 108 0.14 8.03 16.71
C SER A 108 -0.18 7.57 15.29
N VAL A 109 -1.39 7.88 14.82
CA VAL A 109 -1.79 7.62 13.42
C VAL A 109 -0.88 8.39 12.45
N ARG A 110 -0.43 9.60 12.82
CA ARG A 110 0.50 10.41 12.00
C ARG A 110 1.85 9.70 11.81
N ASP A 111 2.38 9.03 12.83
CA ASP A 111 3.65 8.28 12.74
C ASP A 111 3.48 7.02 11.90
N VAL A 112 2.31 6.37 11.97
CA VAL A 112 1.99 5.26 11.07
C VAL A 112 1.90 5.75 9.63
N ILE A 113 1.22 6.88 9.36
CA ILE A 113 1.17 7.49 8.01
C ILE A 113 2.57 7.83 7.52
N TYR A 114 3.43 8.38 8.38
CA TYR A 114 4.84 8.64 8.04
C TYR A 114 5.59 7.35 7.66
N SER A 115 5.39 6.27 8.43
CA SER A 115 6.06 4.98 8.19
C SER A 115 5.60 4.30 6.91
N VAL A 116 4.30 4.45 6.55
CA VAL A 116 3.67 3.83 5.37
C VAL A 116 3.89 4.66 4.10
N TYR A 117 3.59 5.95 4.15
CA TYR A 117 3.52 6.82 2.96
C TYR A 117 4.67 7.81 2.84
N GLY A 118 5.51 7.90 3.87
CA GLY A 118 6.69 8.75 3.87
C GLY A 118 6.45 10.19 4.34
N ARG A 119 7.57 10.92 4.39
CA ARG A 119 7.65 12.27 4.97
C ARG A 119 6.79 13.31 4.27
N ASP A 120 6.75 13.27 2.94
CA ASP A 120 6.11 14.32 2.15
C ASP A 120 4.58 14.29 2.35
N ILE A 121 3.99 13.09 2.41
CA ILE A 121 2.58 12.91 2.74
C ILE A 121 2.30 13.34 4.18
N ALA A 122 3.11 12.88 5.14
CA ALA A 122 2.90 13.20 6.55
C ALA A 122 2.97 14.71 6.88
N LYS A 123 3.73 15.50 6.09
CA LYS A 123 3.79 16.96 6.22
C LYS A 123 2.58 17.71 5.66
N ALA A 124 1.92 17.12 4.69
CA ALA A 124 0.80 17.72 3.98
C ALA A 124 -0.57 17.25 4.53
N LEU A 125 -0.59 16.77 5.78
CA LEU A 125 -1.81 16.32 6.45
C LEU A 125 -2.47 17.44 7.23
N LEU A 126 -3.79 17.50 7.15
CA LEU A 126 -4.69 18.27 7.98
C LEU A 126 -5.40 17.31 8.94
N GLU A 127 -5.29 17.59 10.22
CA GLU A 127 -5.98 16.81 11.24
C GLU A 127 -7.45 17.16 11.27
N VAL A 128 -8.30 16.15 11.43
CA VAL A 128 -9.75 16.29 11.52
C VAL A 128 -10.27 15.60 12.76
N GLU A 129 -11.19 16.30 13.42
CA GLU A 129 -11.96 15.77 14.54
C GLU A 129 -13.37 16.35 14.46
N TRP A 130 -14.35 15.48 14.61
CA TRP A 130 -15.75 15.81 14.63
C TRP A 130 -16.50 14.77 15.47
N GLU A 131 -17.49 15.20 16.25
CA GLU A 131 -18.24 14.31 17.13
C GLU A 131 -19.68 14.82 17.28
N ASN A 132 -20.62 13.89 17.29
CA ASN A 132 -22.00 14.14 17.68
C ASN A 132 -22.53 12.98 18.54
N SER A 133 -23.85 12.91 18.76
CA SER A 133 -24.48 11.91 19.63
C SER A 133 -24.40 10.48 19.13
N PHE A 134 -24.13 10.22 17.84
CA PHE A 134 -24.13 8.87 17.26
C PHE A 134 -22.83 8.47 16.58
N MET A 135 -21.96 9.43 16.25
CA MET A 135 -20.71 9.14 15.55
C MET A 135 -19.60 10.10 15.96
N LYS A 136 -18.38 9.56 16.07
CA LYS A 136 -17.14 10.32 16.19
C LYS A 136 -16.26 10.06 14.98
N ILE A 137 -15.74 11.12 14.37
CA ILE A 137 -14.80 11.07 13.24
C ILE A 137 -13.47 11.66 13.70
N THR A 138 -12.39 10.92 13.53
CA THR A 138 -11.02 11.40 13.78
C THR A 138 -10.10 10.97 12.63
N GLY A 139 -8.98 11.65 12.47
CA GLY A 139 -7.97 11.24 11.51
C GLY A 139 -7.32 12.37 10.73
N PHE A 140 -6.98 12.09 9.48
CA PHE A 140 -6.23 13.01 8.64
C PHE A 140 -6.77 13.05 7.22
N VAL A 141 -6.79 14.24 6.65
CA VAL A 141 -7.04 14.49 5.23
C VAL A 141 -5.85 15.20 4.61
N GLY A 142 -5.55 14.93 3.36
CA GLY A 142 -4.39 15.51 2.68
C GLY A 142 -4.67 16.84 2.04
N LYS A 143 -3.71 17.74 2.03
CA LYS A 143 -3.77 18.94 1.19
C LYS A 143 -3.84 18.56 -0.28
N PRO A 144 -4.42 19.39 -1.16
CA PRO A 144 -4.57 19.11 -2.59
C PRO A 144 -3.27 18.73 -3.32
N GLU A 145 -2.13 19.22 -2.85
CA GLU A 145 -0.80 18.98 -3.44
C GLU A 145 -0.36 17.51 -3.46
N ILE A 146 -0.88 16.67 -2.54
CA ILE A 146 -0.56 15.24 -2.45
C ILE A 146 -1.59 14.33 -3.11
N ALA A 147 -2.56 14.89 -3.85
CA ALA A 147 -3.59 14.11 -4.54
C ALA A 147 -3.01 13.18 -5.62
N ARG A 148 -3.67 12.04 -5.83
CA ARG A 148 -3.22 10.97 -6.74
C ARG A 148 -4.21 10.74 -7.88
N GLY A 149 -3.78 10.02 -8.92
CA GLY A 149 -4.62 9.64 -10.06
C GLY A 149 -5.55 8.43 -9.77
N ASN A 150 -5.52 7.88 -8.57
CA ASN A 150 -6.35 6.75 -8.15
C ASN A 150 -6.73 6.88 -6.67
N ARG A 151 -7.70 6.05 -6.22
CA ARG A 151 -8.21 6.05 -4.83
C ARG A 151 -7.41 5.18 -3.86
N SER A 152 -6.15 4.88 -4.14
CA SER A 152 -5.34 4.01 -3.29
C SER A 152 -5.02 4.61 -1.92
N PHE A 153 -5.14 5.94 -1.79
CA PHE A 153 -4.87 6.68 -0.56
C PHE A 153 -6.14 7.09 0.20
N GLU A 154 -7.30 6.58 -0.20
CA GLU A 154 -8.56 6.75 0.52
C GLU A 154 -8.75 5.56 1.47
N ASN A 155 -8.43 5.75 2.73
CA ASN A 155 -8.57 4.75 3.78
C ASN A 155 -9.56 5.23 4.82
N TYR A 156 -10.64 4.49 5.02
CA TYR A 156 -11.59 4.75 6.11
C TYR A 156 -11.88 3.50 6.90
N TYR A 157 -12.02 3.72 8.20
CA TYR A 157 -12.17 2.68 9.20
C TYR A 157 -13.41 2.95 10.04
N ILE A 158 -14.21 1.93 10.26
CA ILE A 158 -15.37 1.98 11.16
C ILE A 158 -15.16 0.98 12.29
N ASN A 159 -15.15 1.45 13.52
CA ASN A 159 -14.88 0.64 14.72
C ASN A 159 -13.64 -0.26 14.54
N GLY A 160 -12.54 0.32 14.02
CA GLY A 160 -11.28 -0.36 13.74
C GLY A 160 -11.25 -1.25 12.49
N ARG A 161 -12.32 -1.34 11.70
CA ARG A 161 -12.37 -2.14 10.46
C ARG A 161 -12.18 -1.28 9.23
N TYR A 162 -11.28 -1.68 8.34
CA TYR A 162 -11.18 -1.08 7.01
C TYR A 162 -12.45 -1.37 6.20
N VAL A 163 -13.08 -0.33 5.68
CA VAL A 163 -14.31 -0.45 4.89
C VAL A 163 -14.20 0.30 3.58
N LYS A 164 -15.00 -0.14 2.59
CA LYS A 164 -15.28 0.60 1.37
C LYS A 164 -16.78 0.91 1.34
N ASN A 165 -17.12 2.18 1.23
CA ASN A 165 -18.50 2.61 1.20
C ASN A 165 -18.67 3.80 0.26
N ASN A 166 -19.64 3.71 -0.63
CA ASN A 166 -19.89 4.73 -1.65
C ASN A 166 -20.40 6.06 -1.08
N ILE A 167 -21.08 6.05 0.06
CA ILE A 167 -21.58 7.26 0.72
C ILE A 167 -20.40 8.08 1.23
N ILE A 168 -19.48 7.43 1.95
CA ILE A 168 -18.25 8.06 2.46
C ILE A 168 -17.40 8.56 1.29
N THR A 169 -17.20 7.74 0.26
CA THR A 169 -16.43 8.14 -0.93
C THR A 169 -17.01 9.39 -1.58
N LYS A 170 -18.34 9.43 -1.81
CA LYS A 170 -19.01 10.58 -2.41
C LYS A 170 -18.94 11.83 -1.53
N ALA A 171 -19.09 11.69 -0.22
CA ALA A 171 -18.98 12.79 0.73
C ALA A 171 -17.57 13.43 0.66
N ILE A 172 -16.53 12.61 0.68
CA ILE A 172 -15.14 13.05 0.56
C ILE A 172 -14.89 13.74 -0.80
N GLU A 173 -15.26 13.10 -1.91
CA GLU A 173 -15.07 13.65 -3.25
C GLU A 173 -15.80 14.99 -3.42
N ASN A 174 -17.01 15.10 -2.90
CA ASN A 174 -17.76 16.35 -2.93
C ASN A 174 -17.16 17.43 -2.03
N ALA A 175 -16.62 17.08 -0.86
CA ALA A 175 -15.92 18.03 0.02
C ALA A 175 -14.65 18.60 -0.65
N TYR A 176 -13.97 17.77 -1.45
CA TYR A 176 -12.79 18.20 -2.20
C TYR A 176 -13.12 18.89 -3.54
N LYS A 177 -14.41 18.94 -3.94
CA LYS A 177 -14.81 19.58 -5.18
C LYS A 177 -14.46 21.07 -5.16
N GLY A 178 -13.67 21.50 -6.12
CA GLY A 178 -13.13 22.88 -6.18
C GLY A 178 -11.71 23.01 -5.62
N PHE A 179 -11.22 22.05 -4.86
CA PHE A 179 -9.84 22.01 -4.38
C PHE A 179 -8.94 21.09 -5.23
N LEU A 180 -9.51 20.08 -5.88
CA LEU A 180 -8.79 19.13 -6.72
C LEU A 180 -9.12 19.31 -8.20
N MET A 181 -8.12 19.02 -9.04
CA MET A 181 -8.34 18.87 -10.49
C MET A 181 -9.16 17.61 -10.79
N GLN A 182 -9.79 17.57 -11.96
CA GLN A 182 -10.49 16.38 -12.44
C GLN A 182 -9.58 15.15 -12.44
N HIS A 183 -10.15 13.99 -12.09
CA HIS A 183 -9.45 12.71 -12.00
C HIS A 183 -8.29 12.67 -10.97
N LYS A 184 -8.33 13.56 -9.98
CA LYS A 184 -7.46 13.50 -8.81
C LYS A 184 -8.26 13.12 -7.58
N PHE A 185 -7.67 12.23 -6.78
CA PHE A 185 -8.26 11.69 -5.56
C PHE A 185 -7.41 12.10 -4.35
N PRO A 186 -8.03 12.47 -3.23
CA PRO A 186 -7.30 12.93 -2.07
C PRO A 186 -6.60 11.81 -1.31
N PHE A 187 -5.66 12.19 -0.45
CA PHE A 187 -5.25 11.35 0.66
C PHE A 187 -6.26 11.48 1.79
N VAL A 188 -6.75 10.36 2.31
CA VAL A 188 -7.67 10.32 3.43
C VAL A 188 -7.36 9.12 4.33
N SER A 189 -7.29 9.37 5.62
CA SER A 189 -7.22 8.32 6.66
C SER A 189 -8.19 8.71 7.78
N LEU A 190 -9.44 8.29 7.66
CA LEU A 190 -10.50 8.61 8.62
C LEU A 190 -10.85 7.39 9.47
N ARG A 191 -11.02 7.61 10.75
CA ARG A 191 -11.53 6.65 11.73
C ARG A 191 -12.88 7.15 12.19
N MET A 192 -13.88 6.29 12.09
CA MET A 192 -15.25 6.56 12.51
C MET A 192 -15.63 5.57 13.60
N GLU A 193 -16.08 6.07 14.71
CA GLU A 193 -16.60 5.29 15.81
C GLU A 193 -18.11 5.54 15.90
N MET A 194 -18.91 4.47 15.88
CA MET A 194 -20.37 4.55 15.92
C MET A 194 -20.94 3.37 16.68
N GLU A 195 -22.15 3.57 17.19
CA GLU A 195 -22.87 2.50 17.90
C GLU A 195 -23.33 1.39 16.95
N GLY A 196 -23.34 0.15 17.46
CA GLY A 196 -23.65 -1.02 16.65
C GLY A 196 -25.07 -1.05 16.06
N ASN A 197 -26.03 -0.33 16.65
CA ASN A 197 -27.41 -0.26 16.17
C ASN A 197 -27.56 0.56 14.87
N ASP A 198 -26.63 1.46 14.59
CA ASP A 198 -26.64 2.32 13.42
C ASP A 198 -25.84 1.72 12.22
N LEU A 199 -25.26 0.52 12.42
CA LEU A 199 -24.31 -0.09 11.48
C LEU A 199 -24.64 -1.57 11.24
N ASP A 200 -24.94 -1.95 10.00
CA ASP A 200 -24.96 -3.35 9.56
C ASP A 200 -23.66 -3.71 8.85
N VAL A 201 -22.85 -4.58 9.47
CA VAL A 201 -21.55 -5.05 8.98
C VAL A 201 -21.69 -6.39 8.23
N ASN A 202 -22.81 -7.08 8.34
CA ASN A 202 -22.99 -8.43 7.78
C ASN A 202 -23.48 -8.42 6.32
N VAL A 203 -23.03 -7.47 5.52
CA VAL A 203 -23.45 -7.30 4.13
C VAL A 203 -22.61 -8.15 3.15
N HIS A 204 -21.32 -8.38 3.45
CA HIS A 204 -20.39 -9.09 2.56
C HIS A 204 -19.52 -10.08 3.38
N PRO A 205 -19.17 -11.28 2.85
CA PRO A 205 -18.34 -12.27 3.56
C PRO A 205 -17.00 -11.70 4.06
N ALA A 206 -16.36 -10.82 3.28
CA ALA A 206 -15.12 -10.15 3.66
C ALA A 206 -15.33 -8.98 4.66
N LYS A 207 -16.57 -8.65 5.04
CA LYS A 207 -16.95 -7.58 5.97
C LYS A 207 -16.32 -6.21 5.64
N ARG A 208 -16.07 -5.95 4.36
CA ARG A 208 -15.53 -4.68 3.86
C ARG A 208 -16.61 -3.69 3.46
N GLU A 209 -17.84 -4.15 3.30
CA GLU A 209 -18.99 -3.32 2.99
C GLU A 209 -19.86 -3.19 4.24
N VAL A 210 -20.35 -1.99 4.45
CA VAL A 210 -21.23 -1.66 5.59
C VAL A 210 -22.43 -0.89 5.09
N ARG A 211 -23.58 -1.07 5.74
CA ARG A 211 -24.78 -0.25 5.54
C ARG A 211 -25.04 0.58 6.79
N PHE A 212 -25.38 1.83 6.58
CA PHE A 212 -25.73 2.74 7.65
C PHE A 212 -27.26 2.84 7.77
N ALA A 213 -27.77 2.90 8.98
CA ALA A 213 -29.17 3.20 9.23
C ALA A 213 -29.48 4.68 8.86
N ARG A 214 -28.51 5.57 9.04
CA ARG A 214 -28.62 7.03 8.84
C ARG A 214 -27.64 7.50 7.76
N GLU A 215 -27.87 7.06 6.51
CA GLU A 215 -26.94 7.30 5.39
C GLU A 215 -26.67 8.79 5.15
N GLN A 216 -27.71 9.62 5.18
CA GLN A 216 -27.58 11.07 4.93
C GLN A 216 -26.80 11.77 6.04
N GLU A 217 -27.06 11.42 7.31
CA GLU A 217 -26.35 12.03 8.44
C GLU A 217 -24.85 11.67 8.41
N VAL A 218 -24.52 10.43 8.02
CA VAL A 218 -23.12 10.00 7.83
C VAL A 218 -22.46 10.78 6.67
N TYR A 219 -23.18 10.92 5.57
CA TYR A 219 -22.69 11.71 4.43
C TYR A 219 -22.39 13.16 4.84
N ASP A 220 -23.36 13.83 5.49
CA ASP A 220 -23.24 15.22 5.89
C ASP A 220 -22.09 15.41 6.90
N ALA A 221 -21.99 14.52 7.89
CA ALA A 221 -20.92 14.55 8.89
C ALA A 221 -19.53 14.40 8.27
N VAL A 222 -19.35 13.46 7.34
CA VAL A 222 -18.07 13.28 6.63
C VAL A 222 -17.77 14.46 5.74
N TYR A 223 -18.75 14.96 4.99
CA TYR A 223 -18.60 16.12 4.13
C TYR A 223 -18.19 17.37 4.94
N ASP A 224 -18.91 17.69 5.99
CA ASP A 224 -18.65 18.87 6.82
C ASP A 224 -17.28 18.81 7.49
N THR A 225 -16.92 17.64 8.01
CA THR A 225 -15.60 17.42 8.64
C THR A 225 -14.46 17.67 7.67
N VAL A 226 -14.53 17.09 6.49
CA VAL A 226 -13.48 17.23 5.46
C VAL A 226 -13.46 18.63 4.90
N HIS A 227 -14.62 19.21 4.56
CA HIS A 227 -14.73 20.54 4.00
C HIS A 227 -14.26 21.61 4.99
N ALA A 228 -14.60 21.49 6.26
CA ALA A 228 -14.12 22.41 7.32
C ALA A 228 -12.59 22.39 7.44
N ALA A 229 -11.96 21.21 7.34
CA ALA A 229 -10.50 21.11 7.36
C ALA A 229 -9.83 21.79 6.16
N LEU A 230 -10.43 21.65 4.97
CA LEU A 230 -9.92 22.25 3.74
C LEU A 230 -10.10 23.78 3.69
N THR A 231 -11.12 24.33 4.35
CA THR A 231 -11.42 25.77 4.37
C THR A 231 -10.73 26.52 5.50
N ARG A 232 -10.11 25.83 6.47
CA ARG A 232 -9.32 26.48 7.53
C ARG A 232 -8.15 27.26 6.91
N ARG A 233 -7.84 28.45 7.46
CA ARG A 233 -6.80 29.38 6.96
C ARG A 233 -5.37 28.80 6.89
N GLU A 234 -5.12 27.63 7.43
CA GLU A 234 -3.81 26.94 7.37
C GLU A 234 -3.41 26.48 5.95
N MET A 235 -4.33 26.50 4.99
CA MET A 235 -4.03 26.22 3.58
C MET A 235 -3.26 27.36 2.88
N ILE A 236 -3.22 28.56 3.45
CA ILE A 236 -2.43 29.68 2.92
C ILE A 236 -1.02 29.54 3.50
N PRO A 237 0.01 29.29 2.66
CA PRO A 237 1.39 29.32 3.16
C PRO A 237 1.61 30.66 3.86
N LYS A 238 1.95 30.66 5.14
CA LYS A 238 2.47 31.86 5.80
C LYS A 238 3.78 32.17 5.09
N VAL A 239 3.72 33.04 4.08
CA VAL A 239 4.90 33.73 3.58
C VAL A 239 5.33 34.60 4.73
N THR A 240 6.25 34.15 5.55
CA THR A 240 7.05 35.01 6.40
C THR A 240 7.89 35.86 5.45
N LEU A 241 7.33 36.97 5.00
CA LEU A 241 8.12 38.08 4.53
C LEU A 241 9.03 38.42 5.72
N GLY A 242 10.29 38.01 5.60
CA GLY A 242 11.29 38.35 6.61
C GLY A 242 11.33 39.86 6.76
N THR A 243 10.65 40.34 7.77
CA THR A 243 10.97 41.66 8.35
C THR A 243 12.25 41.41 9.12
N ASP A 244 13.38 41.48 8.43
CA ASP A 244 14.68 41.69 9.04
C ASP A 244 14.61 43.07 9.74
N ALA A 245 14.10 43.08 10.97
CA ALA A 245 14.38 44.15 11.86
C ALA A 245 15.87 44.09 12.22
N PRO A 246 16.65 45.18 12.07
CA PRO A 246 18.07 45.10 12.34
C PRO A 246 18.29 44.93 13.85
N VAL A 247 18.64 43.73 14.25
CA VAL A 247 19.19 43.45 15.57
C VAL A 247 20.55 44.13 15.62
N LYS A 248 20.66 45.26 16.38
CA LYS A 248 21.93 45.85 16.79
C LYS A 248 22.81 44.78 17.43
N LYS A 249 23.77 44.28 16.68
CA LYS A 249 24.87 43.51 17.22
C LYS A 249 25.90 44.46 17.79
N GLU A 250 26.04 44.43 19.10
CA GLU A 250 27.21 45.01 19.76
C GLU A 250 28.48 44.34 19.20
N ALA A 251 29.39 45.18 18.74
CA ALA A 251 30.65 44.77 18.17
C ALA A 251 31.53 44.12 19.27
N LYS A 252 31.77 42.83 19.18
CA LYS A 252 32.98 42.19 19.71
C LYS A 252 33.92 42.00 18.54
N GLU A 253 34.99 42.77 18.55
CA GLU A 253 36.13 42.57 17.67
C GLU A 253 36.72 41.18 17.92
N THR A 254 36.59 40.33 16.93
CA THR A 254 37.40 39.11 16.84
C THR A 254 38.21 39.17 15.56
N VAL A 255 39.50 39.12 15.77
CA VAL A 255 40.60 39.09 14.81
C VAL A 255 40.30 38.03 13.72
N LYS A 256 40.21 38.48 12.44
CA LYS A 256 40.14 37.59 11.27
C LYS A 256 41.47 36.86 11.11
N SER A 257 41.58 35.64 11.55
CA SER A 257 42.59 34.73 11.04
C SER A 257 42.10 34.19 9.68
N ALA A 258 42.85 34.46 8.62
CA ALA A 258 42.60 33.90 7.30
C ALA A 258 42.74 32.38 7.39
N ALA A 259 41.65 31.65 7.11
CA ALA A 259 41.70 30.21 7.01
C ALA A 259 42.53 29.84 5.78
N VAL A 260 43.65 29.18 6.04
CA VAL A 260 44.46 28.54 4.97
C VAL A 260 43.63 27.36 4.45
N PRO A 261 43.40 27.24 3.13
CA PRO A 261 42.61 26.13 2.55
C PRO A 261 43.33 24.81 2.82
N GLU A 262 42.57 23.79 3.23
CA GLU A 262 43.12 22.45 3.48
C GLU A 262 43.75 21.86 2.20
N PRO A 263 44.86 21.11 2.31
CA PRO A 263 45.63 20.58 1.16
C PRO A 263 44.79 19.70 0.20
N PHE A 264 43.65 19.21 0.65
CA PHE A 264 42.74 18.37 -0.12
C PHE A 264 41.89 19.19 -1.10
N GLU A 265 41.46 20.38 -0.75
CA GLU A 265 40.69 21.26 -1.62
C GLU A 265 41.51 21.83 -2.78
N GLN A 266 42.77 22.11 -2.56
CA GLN A 266 43.69 22.57 -3.62
C GLN A 266 43.87 21.47 -4.69
N LYS A 267 44.07 20.22 -4.29
CA LYS A 267 44.21 19.08 -5.23
C LYS A 267 42.91 18.84 -6.02
N ARG A 268 41.75 19.03 -5.41
CA ARG A 268 40.48 18.86 -6.07
C ARG A 268 40.18 19.97 -7.10
N ARG A 269 40.55 21.20 -6.79
CA ARG A 269 40.45 22.33 -7.74
C ARG A 269 41.40 22.15 -8.92
N GLU A 270 42.64 21.73 -8.71
CA GLU A 270 43.58 21.41 -9.81
C GLU A 270 43.12 20.27 -10.69
N GLN A 271 42.47 19.24 -10.15
CA GLN A 271 41.90 18.16 -10.93
C GLN A 271 40.72 18.61 -11.77
N ILE A 272 39.85 19.48 -11.24
CA ILE A 272 38.73 20.06 -11.99
C ILE A 272 39.24 20.95 -13.12
N TYR A 273 40.22 21.84 -12.88
CA TYR A 273 40.84 22.68 -13.89
C TYR A 273 41.54 21.87 -15.00
N LYS A 274 42.24 20.78 -14.65
CA LYS A 274 42.84 19.88 -15.64
C LYS A 274 41.82 19.11 -16.48
N ALA A 275 40.69 18.74 -15.88
CA ALA A 275 39.58 18.06 -16.56
C ALA A 275 38.82 18.99 -17.51
N GLU A 276 38.65 20.26 -17.15
CA GLU A 276 38.03 21.28 -18.05
C GLU A 276 38.97 21.70 -19.19
N ALA A 277 40.28 21.85 -18.93
CA ALA A 277 41.26 22.14 -19.94
C ALA A 277 41.41 20.99 -20.98
N ALA A 278 41.27 19.74 -20.54
CA ALA A 278 41.28 18.58 -21.44
C ALA A 278 39.99 18.48 -22.30
N LYS A 279 38.85 19.00 -21.83
CA LYS A 279 37.60 19.07 -22.60
C LYS A 279 37.56 20.17 -23.65
N SER A 280 38.40 21.20 -23.50
CA SER A 280 38.48 22.30 -24.48
C SER A 280 39.37 22.01 -25.70
N LEU A 281 40.18 20.95 -25.63
CA LEU A 281 41.09 20.55 -26.71
C LEU A 281 40.54 19.48 -27.67
N VAL A 282 39.29 18.98 -27.41
CA VAL A 282 38.62 18.02 -28.30
C VAL A 282 37.30 18.62 -28.75
N ARG A 283 37.39 19.59 -29.65
CA ARG A 283 36.26 20.06 -30.46
C ARG A 283 36.63 19.89 -31.93
N GLU A 284 36.65 18.66 -32.40
CA GLU A 284 36.42 18.32 -33.80
C GLU A 284 35.14 17.49 -33.87
N SER A 285 34.22 17.96 -34.70
CA SER A 285 32.87 17.46 -34.88
C SER A 285 32.88 16.07 -35.49
N PRO A 286 32.25 15.06 -34.96
CA PRO A 286 31.89 13.88 -35.71
C PRO A 286 30.62 14.15 -36.52
N VAL A 287 30.72 13.95 -37.82
CA VAL A 287 29.63 13.86 -38.78
C VAL A 287 28.59 12.83 -38.28
N PHE A 288 27.37 13.29 -38.10
CA PHE A 288 26.24 12.47 -37.73
C PHE A 288 25.81 11.62 -38.92
N THR A 289 26.03 10.32 -38.90
CA THR A 289 25.36 9.36 -39.79
C THR A 289 24.19 8.71 -39.01
N PRO A 290 22.98 8.69 -39.59
CA PRO A 290 21.81 8.10 -38.87
C PRO A 290 21.88 6.58 -38.94
N LEU A 291 22.07 5.94 -37.82
CA LEU A 291 22.03 4.48 -37.61
C LEU A 291 20.80 4.06 -36.77
N GLU A 292 19.62 4.57 -37.10
CA GLU A 292 18.39 4.21 -36.37
C GLU A 292 17.29 3.54 -37.20
N GLU A 293 17.48 3.24 -38.49
CA GLU A 293 16.42 2.57 -39.26
C GLU A 293 16.48 1.04 -39.29
N THR A 294 17.57 0.40 -38.86
CA THR A 294 17.69 -1.06 -38.96
C THR A 294 17.21 -1.84 -37.73
N PHE A 295 16.96 -1.18 -36.59
CA PHE A 295 16.51 -1.88 -35.38
C PHE A 295 14.97 -2.09 -35.30
N PHE A 296 14.20 -1.24 -35.99
CA PHE A 296 12.73 -1.34 -36.01
C PHE A 296 12.18 -2.35 -37.01
N GLU A 297 12.87 -2.56 -38.16
CA GLU A 297 12.42 -3.56 -39.14
C GLU A 297 12.63 -5.01 -38.71
N GLY A 298 13.62 -5.29 -37.87
CA GLY A 298 13.89 -6.64 -37.35
C GLY A 298 12.82 -7.15 -36.37
N THR A 299 12.20 -6.24 -35.61
CA THR A 299 11.17 -6.58 -34.61
C THR A 299 9.80 -6.77 -35.24
N LEU A 300 9.48 -6.01 -36.28
CA LEU A 300 8.22 -6.15 -37.02
C LEU A 300 8.17 -7.47 -37.84
N LYS A 301 9.27 -7.87 -38.49
CA LYS A 301 9.35 -9.16 -39.20
C LYS A 301 9.30 -10.39 -38.29
N LYS A 302 9.74 -10.26 -37.04
CA LYS A 302 9.70 -11.35 -36.05
C LYS A 302 8.30 -11.53 -35.47
N ASN A 303 7.54 -10.44 -35.30
CA ASN A 303 6.16 -10.50 -34.82
C ASN A 303 5.19 -10.97 -35.92
N GLN A 304 5.38 -10.60 -37.17
CA GLN A 304 4.57 -11.12 -38.28
C GLN A 304 4.75 -12.63 -38.52
N LYS A 305 5.97 -13.18 -38.34
CA LYS A 305 6.20 -14.63 -38.41
C LYS A 305 5.59 -15.41 -37.23
N LEU A 306 5.43 -14.79 -36.05
CA LEU A 306 4.77 -15.43 -34.91
C LEU A 306 3.24 -15.47 -35.07
N ASP A 307 2.66 -14.45 -35.69
CA ASP A 307 1.20 -14.39 -35.93
C ASP A 307 0.77 -15.27 -37.10
N GLU A 308 1.58 -15.42 -38.14
CA GLU A 308 1.36 -16.40 -39.20
C GLU A 308 1.51 -17.86 -38.77
N ALA A 309 2.39 -18.14 -37.77
CA ALA A 309 2.53 -19.46 -37.19
C ALA A 309 1.34 -19.85 -36.26
N LYS A 310 0.74 -18.88 -35.61
CA LYS A 310 -0.46 -19.10 -34.76
C LYS A 310 -1.74 -19.25 -35.59
N SER A 311 -1.85 -18.60 -36.74
CA SER A 311 -3.02 -18.74 -37.63
C SER A 311 -3.05 -20.06 -38.40
N ARG A 312 -1.90 -20.74 -38.60
CA ARG A 312 -1.82 -22.05 -39.24
C ARG A 312 -2.16 -23.24 -38.33
N GLN A 313 -2.16 -23.04 -37.00
CA GLN A 313 -2.55 -24.09 -36.03
C GLN A 313 -4.04 -24.08 -35.65
N ALA A 314 -4.83 -23.12 -36.11
CA ALA A 314 -6.25 -22.98 -35.79
C ALA A 314 -7.21 -23.52 -36.86
N ALA A 315 -6.72 -24.20 -37.91
CA ALA A 315 -7.55 -24.77 -38.96
C ALA A 315 -7.56 -26.32 -38.89
N VAL A 316 -8.35 -26.86 -37.97
CA VAL A 316 -8.77 -28.27 -37.98
C VAL A 316 -10.24 -28.30 -38.40
N PRO A 317 -10.64 -29.01 -39.47
CA PRO A 317 -12.04 -29.06 -39.89
C PRO A 317 -12.91 -29.92 -38.94
N PRO A 318 -14.18 -29.59 -38.77
CA PRO A 318 -15.06 -30.32 -37.86
C PRO A 318 -15.36 -31.72 -38.40
N SER A 319 -15.13 -32.74 -37.55
CA SER A 319 -15.54 -34.10 -37.76
C SER A 319 -17.10 -34.23 -37.75
N LYS A 320 -17.63 -35.05 -38.69
CA LYS A 320 -19.03 -35.36 -38.85
C LYS A 320 -19.61 -36.03 -37.60
N PRO A 321 -20.91 -35.78 -37.30
CA PRO A 321 -21.59 -36.47 -36.20
C PRO A 321 -21.79 -37.95 -36.50
N GLU A 322 -21.38 -38.79 -35.56
CA GLU A 322 -21.73 -40.21 -35.51
C GLU A 322 -23.22 -40.37 -35.17
N LYS A 323 -23.87 -41.29 -35.88
CA LYS A 323 -25.27 -41.65 -35.72
C LYS A 323 -25.48 -42.42 -34.43
N GLU A 324 -26.46 -42.04 -33.64
CA GLU A 324 -27.04 -42.81 -32.55
C GLU A 324 -27.56 -44.18 -33.03
N PRO A 325 -27.36 -45.25 -32.27
CA PRO A 325 -28.02 -46.54 -32.56
C PRO A 325 -29.44 -46.56 -32.03
N GLU A 326 -30.36 -46.96 -32.92
CA GLU A 326 -31.79 -47.20 -32.66
C GLU A 326 -32.01 -48.24 -31.54
N GLU A 327 -32.79 -47.88 -30.54
CA GLU A 327 -33.41 -48.80 -29.59
C GLU A 327 -34.45 -49.68 -30.25
N LYS A 328 -34.29 -51.00 -30.19
CA LYS A 328 -35.34 -51.95 -30.54
C LYS A 328 -36.24 -52.23 -29.32
N PRO A 329 -37.56 -52.32 -29.49
CA PRO A 329 -38.50 -52.59 -28.40
C PRO A 329 -38.47 -54.05 -28.03
N GLY A 330 -38.19 -54.35 -26.76
CA GLY A 330 -38.30 -55.71 -26.15
C GLY A 330 -39.68 -55.92 -25.57
N ILE A 331 -40.28 -57.01 -26.05
CA ILE A 331 -41.55 -57.58 -25.62
C ILE A 331 -41.35 -58.36 -24.32
N LYS A 332 -42.25 -58.17 -23.41
CA LYS A 332 -42.86 -58.89 -22.29
C LYS A 332 -42.53 -58.30 -20.92
#